data_7d915738aa3f8c971547da1fa5202a2c
#
_entry.id   7d915738aa3f8c971547da1fa5202a2c
#
_cell.length_a   1.000
_cell.length_b   1.000
_cell.length_c   1.000
_cell.angle_alpha   90.00
_cell.angle_beta   90.00
_cell.angle_gamma   90.00
#
_symmetry.space_group_name_H-M   'P 1'
#
loop_
_entity.id
_entity.type
_entity.pdbx_description
1 polymer ?
#
loop_
_entity_poly.entity_id
_entity_poly.type
_entity_poly.pdbx_seq_one_letter_code
_entity_poly.pdbx_strand_id
1 'polypeptide(L)'
;MDIFSAIILGIIEGLTEFLPVSSTGHMILGAHLLGLSHEGNDTLKCFEVAIQLGSILAVAAMFFKRLIAEPSLIAKLIIGFVPTGLIGLLLYKHIKELFSPSVVAYALIIGGVVFIAVELLMRRKNPEKISFEAGSHDEIATISYKQAFIIGLAQCLAMIPGTSRSGSTIVVGLLCGLSRTGAAAFSFLLALPTMFAATFYDVFKNRELFISNSDNIYLFLLGAAVAFVVALFVLRAFLSFISKFSYISFGVYRIIIGAVFLLFVL
;
A
#
# COMPACT_ATOMS: atom_id res chain seq x y z
N MET A 1 1.98 24.42 0.91
CA MET A 1 1.22 23.54 -0.03
C MET A 1 -0.11 24.22 -0.31
N ASP A 2 -0.57 24.20 -1.55
CA ASP A 2 -1.84 24.78 -1.98
C ASP A 2 -2.93 23.70 -2.20
N ILE A 3 -4.15 24.14 -2.50
CA ILE A 3 -5.31 23.26 -2.74
C ILE A 3 -5.07 22.34 -3.93
N PHE A 4 -4.45 22.87 -5.00
CA PHE A 4 -4.17 22.08 -6.20
C PHE A 4 -3.22 20.93 -5.90
N SER A 5 -2.13 21.20 -5.19
CA SER A 5 -1.17 20.17 -4.75
C SER A 5 -1.84 19.13 -3.85
N ALA A 6 -2.71 19.53 -2.91
CA ALA A 6 -3.43 18.63 -2.04
C ALA A 6 -4.35 17.66 -2.82
N ILE A 7 -5.05 18.17 -3.84
CA ILE A 7 -5.91 17.35 -4.72
C ILE A 7 -5.06 16.36 -5.54
N ILE A 8 -3.99 16.84 -6.19
CA ILE A 8 -3.13 15.96 -7.01
C ILE A 8 -2.49 14.87 -6.18
N LEU A 9 -1.93 15.19 -5.01
CA LEU A 9 -1.35 14.21 -4.11
C LEU A 9 -2.41 13.24 -3.58
N GLY A 10 -3.62 13.70 -3.26
CA GLY A 10 -4.74 12.85 -2.89
C GLY A 10 -5.15 11.88 -4.01
N ILE A 11 -5.13 12.32 -5.28
CA ILE A 11 -5.37 11.44 -6.44
C ILE A 11 -4.25 10.40 -6.56
N ILE A 12 -2.98 10.81 -6.47
CA ILE A 12 -1.83 9.90 -6.55
C ILE A 12 -1.91 8.85 -5.45
N GLU A 13 -2.19 9.25 -4.21
CA GLU A 13 -2.35 8.35 -3.06
C GLU A 13 -3.47 7.34 -3.32
N GLY A 14 -4.67 7.80 -3.66
CA GLY A 14 -5.82 6.93 -3.94
C GLY A 14 -5.60 5.97 -5.11
N LEU A 15 -4.85 6.39 -6.14
CA LEU A 15 -4.50 5.54 -7.28
C LEU A 15 -3.48 4.46 -6.91
N THR A 16 -2.49 4.77 -6.07
CA THR A 16 -1.28 3.95 -5.96
C THR A 16 -1.15 3.16 -4.67
N GLU A 17 -1.90 3.50 -3.60
CA GLU A 17 -1.76 2.87 -2.28
C GLU A 17 -2.05 1.36 -2.31
N PHE A 18 -3.10 0.96 -3.01
CA PHE A 18 -3.50 -0.45 -3.06
C PHE A 18 -2.97 -1.21 -4.27
N LEU A 19 -2.54 -0.49 -5.30
CA LEU A 19 -1.83 -1.09 -6.42
C LEU A 19 -0.41 -1.51 -5.96
N PRO A 20 0.12 -2.62 -6.47
CA PRO A 20 1.45 -3.07 -6.07
C PRO A 20 2.59 -2.28 -6.75
N VAL A 21 2.48 -0.92 -6.73
CA VAL A 21 3.39 -0.01 -7.45
C VAL A 21 4.18 0.94 -6.55
N SER A 22 3.94 0.91 -5.23
CA SER A 22 4.53 1.81 -4.22
C SER A 22 4.00 3.25 -4.27
N SER A 23 3.00 3.55 -3.44
CA SER A 23 2.47 4.91 -3.25
C SER A 23 3.57 5.89 -2.83
N THR A 24 4.46 5.50 -1.90
CA THR A 24 5.59 6.34 -1.46
C THR A 24 6.45 6.84 -2.63
N GLY A 25 6.81 5.96 -3.58
CA GLY A 25 7.57 6.37 -4.75
C GLY A 25 6.81 7.38 -5.61
N HIS A 26 5.51 7.16 -5.83
CA HIS A 26 4.68 8.06 -6.62
C HIS A 26 4.42 9.40 -5.93
N MET A 27 4.26 9.40 -4.59
CA MET A 27 4.11 10.62 -3.81
C MET A 27 5.38 11.48 -3.89
N ILE A 28 6.57 10.89 -3.75
CA ILE A 28 7.85 11.61 -3.89
C ILE A 28 7.97 12.20 -5.30
N LEU A 29 7.68 11.43 -6.34
CA LEU A 29 7.72 11.90 -7.72
C LEU A 29 6.68 13.00 -7.97
N GLY A 30 5.45 12.81 -7.49
CA GLY A 30 4.37 13.79 -7.61
C GLY A 30 4.69 15.10 -6.90
N ALA A 31 5.20 15.04 -5.68
CA ALA A 31 5.65 16.21 -4.94
C ALA A 31 6.78 16.94 -5.66
N HIS A 32 7.77 16.21 -6.19
CA HIS A 32 8.86 16.79 -6.98
C HIS A 32 8.36 17.54 -8.22
N LEU A 33 7.43 16.94 -8.98
CA LEU A 33 6.82 17.56 -10.16
C LEU A 33 5.98 18.80 -9.83
N LEU A 34 5.43 18.87 -8.61
CA LEU A 34 4.70 20.04 -8.09
C LEU A 34 5.64 21.11 -7.50
N GLY A 35 6.96 20.90 -7.57
CA GLY A 35 7.93 21.83 -6.98
C GLY A 35 7.97 21.81 -5.44
N LEU A 36 7.45 20.75 -4.82
CA LEU A 36 7.46 20.56 -3.37
C LEU A 36 8.71 19.74 -2.98
N SER A 37 9.47 20.24 -2.01
CA SER A 37 10.62 19.54 -1.45
C SER A 37 10.24 18.78 -0.19
N HIS A 38 10.73 17.55 -0.04
CA HIS A 38 10.61 16.79 1.21
C HIS A 38 11.67 17.18 2.25
N GLU A 39 12.77 17.81 1.83
CA GLU A 39 13.82 18.26 2.74
C GLU A 39 13.32 19.40 3.62
N GLY A 40 13.35 19.20 4.94
CA GLY A 40 12.90 20.19 5.91
C GLY A 40 11.39 20.45 5.93
N ASN A 41 10.59 19.73 5.14
CA ASN A 41 9.15 19.94 5.04
C ASN A 41 8.35 18.87 5.79
N ASP A 42 8.31 19.00 7.11
CA ASP A 42 7.58 18.04 7.95
C ASP A 42 6.06 18.10 7.74
N THR A 43 5.53 19.28 7.31
CA THR A 43 4.11 19.42 6.97
C THR A 43 3.73 18.56 5.76
N LEU A 44 4.56 18.53 4.70
CA LEU A 44 4.33 17.67 3.53
C LEU A 44 4.36 16.19 3.92
N LYS A 45 5.37 15.76 4.68
CA LYS A 45 5.50 14.38 5.15
C LYS A 45 4.29 13.95 5.98
N CYS A 46 3.84 14.83 6.88
CA CYS A 46 2.68 14.58 7.71
C CYS A 46 1.39 14.54 6.88
N PHE A 47 1.27 15.41 5.87
CA PHE A 47 0.16 15.38 4.91
C PHE A 47 0.10 14.04 4.17
N GLU A 48 1.21 13.57 3.61
CA GLU A 48 1.27 12.30 2.87
C GLU A 48 0.85 11.11 3.73
N VAL A 49 1.23 11.09 5.02
CA VAL A 49 0.78 10.03 5.93
C VAL A 49 -0.70 10.20 6.30
N ALA A 50 -1.16 11.44 6.52
CA ALA A 50 -2.53 11.70 6.95
C ALA A 50 -3.57 11.36 5.85
N ILE A 51 -3.27 11.65 4.58
CA ILE A 51 -4.21 11.36 3.48
C ILE A 51 -4.38 9.86 3.22
N GLN A 52 -3.46 9.02 3.69
CA GLN A 52 -3.61 7.55 3.69
C GLN A 52 -4.87 7.11 4.44
N LEU A 53 -5.32 7.87 5.45
CA LEU A 53 -6.59 7.60 6.13
C LEU A 53 -7.77 7.54 5.15
N GLY A 54 -7.78 8.40 4.13
CA GLY A 54 -8.79 8.37 3.07
C GLY A 54 -8.80 7.03 2.35
N SER A 55 -7.62 6.59 1.88
CA SER A 55 -7.45 5.31 1.19
C SER A 55 -7.85 4.12 2.08
N ILE A 56 -7.49 4.15 3.38
CA ILE A 56 -7.85 3.10 4.34
C ILE A 56 -9.36 3.04 4.57
N LEU A 57 -10.02 4.19 4.72
CA LEU A 57 -11.47 4.27 4.88
C LEU A 57 -12.21 3.72 3.66
N ALA A 58 -11.65 3.84 2.45
CA ALA A 58 -12.21 3.22 1.25
C ALA A 58 -12.25 1.68 1.35
N VAL A 59 -11.18 1.06 1.88
CA VAL A 59 -11.16 -0.39 2.15
C VAL A 59 -12.16 -0.76 3.23
N ALA A 60 -12.20 0.00 4.33
CA ALA A 60 -13.16 -0.24 5.40
C ALA A 60 -14.61 -0.19 4.88
N ALA A 61 -14.93 0.80 4.05
CA ALA A 61 -16.25 0.94 3.43
C ALA A 61 -16.56 -0.21 2.47
N MET A 62 -15.60 -0.60 1.62
CA MET A 62 -15.78 -1.66 0.65
C MET A 62 -16.01 -3.03 1.29
N PHE A 63 -15.27 -3.33 2.36
CA PHE A 63 -15.32 -4.64 3.04
C PHE A 63 -16.13 -4.62 4.34
N PHE A 64 -16.85 -3.53 4.64
CA PHE A 64 -17.57 -3.31 5.90
C PHE A 64 -18.49 -4.48 6.30
N LYS A 65 -19.36 -4.90 5.37
CA LYS A 65 -20.29 -6.01 5.62
C LYS A 65 -19.55 -7.30 5.98
N ARG A 66 -18.44 -7.57 5.34
CA ARG A 66 -17.64 -8.76 5.55
C ARG A 66 -16.91 -8.73 6.88
N LEU A 67 -16.34 -7.58 7.25
CA LEU A 67 -15.67 -7.41 8.54
C LEU A 67 -16.61 -7.67 9.73
N ILE A 68 -17.89 -7.28 9.61
CA ILE A 68 -18.88 -7.54 10.66
C ILE A 68 -19.34 -9.00 10.66
N ALA A 69 -19.51 -9.60 9.47
CA ALA A 69 -20.04 -10.95 9.35
C ALA A 69 -19.03 -12.05 9.72
N GLU A 70 -17.73 -11.77 9.65
CA GLU A 70 -16.66 -12.75 9.84
C GLU A 70 -15.68 -12.37 10.96
N PRO A 71 -15.99 -12.62 12.25
CA PRO A 71 -15.07 -12.29 13.36
C PRO A 71 -13.71 -12.99 13.26
N SER A 72 -13.67 -14.20 12.67
CA SER A 72 -12.42 -14.92 12.41
C SER A 72 -11.48 -14.18 11.48
N LEU A 73 -12.01 -13.39 10.56
CA LEU A 73 -11.24 -12.53 9.67
C LEU A 73 -10.50 -11.44 10.46
N ILE A 74 -11.18 -10.81 11.43
CA ILE A 74 -10.56 -9.79 12.29
C ILE A 74 -9.37 -10.39 13.04
N ALA A 75 -9.52 -11.60 13.59
CA ALA A 75 -8.44 -12.29 14.28
C ALA A 75 -7.24 -12.57 13.34
N LYS A 76 -7.50 -12.97 12.09
CA LYS A 76 -6.45 -13.18 11.07
C LYS A 76 -5.74 -11.86 10.72
N LEU A 77 -6.46 -10.74 10.63
CA LEU A 77 -5.88 -9.43 10.36
C LEU A 77 -5.01 -8.97 11.53
N ILE A 78 -5.43 -9.20 12.77
CA ILE A 78 -4.62 -8.90 13.97
C ILE A 78 -3.34 -9.75 13.97
N ILE A 79 -3.44 -11.05 13.72
CA ILE A 79 -2.28 -11.95 13.65
C ILE A 79 -1.30 -11.52 12.54
N GLY A 80 -1.82 -11.13 11.38
CA GLY A 80 -1.00 -10.59 10.29
C GLY A 80 -0.38 -9.23 10.61
N PHE A 81 -1.05 -8.40 11.41
CA PHE A 81 -0.52 -7.10 11.84
C PHE A 81 0.60 -7.21 12.87
N VAL A 82 0.53 -8.17 13.82
CA VAL A 82 1.46 -8.28 14.94
C VAL A 82 2.94 -8.25 14.53
N PRO A 83 3.43 -9.02 13.55
CA PRO A 83 4.84 -8.96 13.15
C PRO A 83 5.26 -7.55 12.72
N THR A 84 4.46 -6.91 11.88
CA THR A 84 4.74 -5.55 11.36
C THR A 84 4.68 -4.52 12.48
N GLY A 85 3.71 -4.59 13.36
CA GLY A 85 3.59 -3.68 14.50
C GLY A 85 4.79 -3.75 15.42
N LEU A 86 5.22 -4.96 15.78
CA LEU A 86 6.37 -5.18 16.67
C LEU A 86 7.69 -4.73 16.01
N ILE A 87 7.96 -5.18 14.78
CA ILE A 87 9.20 -4.84 14.07
C ILE A 87 9.25 -3.34 13.75
N GLY A 88 8.12 -2.74 13.36
CA GLY A 88 8.02 -1.32 13.10
C GLY A 88 8.34 -0.46 14.31
N LEU A 89 7.86 -0.83 15.51
CA LEU A 89 8.17 -0.14 16.75
C LEU A 89 9.66 -0.31 17.13
N LEU A 90 10.20 -1.52 17.04
CA LEU A 90 11.58 -1.82 17.42
C LEU A 90 12.59 -1.17 16.48
N LEU A 91 12.33 -1.15 15.18
CA LEU A 91 13.25 -0.67 14.15
C LEU A 91 12.93 0.74 13.63
N TYR A 92 12.01 1.47 14.27
CA TYR A 92 11.54 2.78 13.82
C TYR A 92 12.64 3.75 13.39
N LYS A 93 13.73 3.85 14.18
CA LYS A 93 14.85 4.75 13.88
C LYS A 93 15.60 4.32 12.61
N HIS A 94 15.92 3.03 12.50
CA HIS A 94 16.65 2.47 11.35
C HIS A 94 15.83 2.56 10.05
N ILE A 95 14.50 2.39 10.15
CA ILE A 95 13.60 2.53 9.01
C ILE A 95 13.66 3.95 8.45
N LYS A 96 13.71 4.97 9.31
CA LYS A 96 13.83 6.37 8.87
C LYS A 96 15.12 6.66 8.09
N GLU A 97 16.21 5.99 8.41
CA GLU A 97 17.50 6.13 7.73
C GLU A 97 17.46 5.56 6.29
N LEU A 98 16.53 4.64 6.01
CA LEU A 98 16.33 4.07 4.68
C LEU A 98 15.57 4.99 3.73
N PHE A 99 14.97 6.08 4.22
CA PHE A 99 14.20 7.00 3.38
C PHE A 99 15.12 7.86 2.52
N SER A 100 15.56 7.30 1.39
CA SER A 100 16.30 8.03 0.37
C SER A 100 15.72 7.72 -1.03
N PRO A 101 15.79 8.68 -1.97
CA PRO A 101 15.32 8.47 -3.34
C PRO A 101 15.97 7.25 -4.01
N SER A 102 17.26 7.00 -3.75
CA SER A 102 17.99 5.84 -4.29
C SER A 102 17.40 4.51 -3.82
N VAL A 103 17.10 4.39 -2.52
CA VAL A 103 16.47 3.17 -1.95
C VAL A 103 15.11 2.94 -2.60
N VAL A 104 14.32 3.99 -2.79
CA VAL A 104 13.00 3.90 -3.44
C VAL A 104 13.14 3.38 -4.88
N ALA A 105 14.09 3.93 -5.66
CA ALA A 105 14.32 3.54 -7.04
C ALA A 105 14.72 2.06 -7.16
N TYR A 106 15.71 1.63 -6.38
CA TYR A 106 16.14 0.23 -6.38
C TYR A 106 15.06 -0.72 -5.87
N ALA A 107 14.32 -0.36 -4.83
CA ALA A 107 13.21 -1.16 -4.32
C ALA A 107 12.07 -1.31 -5.34
N LEU A 108 11.79 -0.27 -6.15
CA LEU A 108 10.86 -0.35 -7.26
C LEU A 108 11.32 -1.37 -8.31
N ILE A 109 12.57 -1.29 -8.76
CA ILE A 109 13.12 -2.18 -9.79
C ILE A 109 13.17 -3.62 -9.28
N ILE A 110 13.76 -3.85 -8.12
CA ILE A 110 13.88 -5.20 -7.51
C ILE A 110 12.49 -5.80 -7.31
N GLY A 111 11.56 -5.05 -6.73
CA GLY A 111 10.19 -5.50 -6.53
C GLY A 111 9.47 -5.78 -7.84
N GLY A 112 9.74 -5.03 -8.91
CA GLY A 112 9.21 -5.30 -10.25
C GLY A 112 9.71 -6.63 -10.80
N VAL A 113 11.01 -6.91 -10.68
CA VAL A 113 11.61 -8.22 -11.07
C VAL A 113 11.01 -9.36 -10.26
N VAL A 114 10.86 -9.19 -8.94
CA VAL A 114 10.23 -10.20 -8.06
C VAL A 114 8.80 -10.50 -8.50
N PHE A 115 7.99 -9.49 -8.83
CA PHE A 115 6.63 -9.70 -9.32
C PHE A 115 6.59 -10.56 -10.58
N ILE A 116 7.44 -10.25 -11.57
CA ILE A 116 7.52 -11.01 -12.81
C ILE A 116 7.97 -12.46 -12.51
N ALA A 117 9.01 -12.62 -11.71
CA ALA A 117 9.56 -13.95 -11.38
C ALA A 117 8.53 -14.82 -10.66
N VAL A 118 7.83 -14.28 -9.65
CA VAL A 118 6.82 -15.02 -8.88
C VAL A 118 5.62 -15.39 -9.77
N GLU A 119 5.13 -14.46 -10.58
CA GLU A 119 4.03 -14.74 -11.50
C GLU A 119 4.38 -15.86 -12.51
N LEU A 120 5.59 -15.83 -13.10
CA LEU A 120 6.06 -16.87 -14.01
C LEU A 120 6.24 -18.22 -13.30
N LEU A 121 6.77 -18.22 -12.08
CA LEU A 121 6.91 -19.40 -11.26
C LEU A 121 5.55 -20.05 -10.94
N MET A 122 4.58 -19.23 -10.55
CA MET A 122 3.24 -19.69 -10.19
C MET A 122 2.49 -20.25 -11.41
N ARG A 123 2.65 -19.64 -12.59
CA ARG A 123 2.08 -20.18 -13.85
C ARG A 123 2.60 -21.59 -14.16
N ARG A 124 3.86 -21.87 -13.83
CA ARG A 124 4.45 -23.20 -14.04
C ARG A 124 3.99 -24.24 -13.01
N LYS A 125 3.85 -23.83 -11.73
CA LYS A 125 3.55 -24.77 -10.63
C LYS A 125 2.06 -25.02 -10.43
N ASN A 126 1.21 -24.04 -10.61
CA ASN A 126 -0.22 -24.08 -10.31
C ASN A 126 -1.04 -23.34 -11.38
N PRO A 127 -1.07 -23.79 -12.64
CA PRO A 127 -1.77 -23.10 -13.71
C PRO A 127 -3.27 -22.90 -13.42
N GLU A 128 -3.91 -23.84 -12.73
CA GLU A 128 -5.33 -23.78 -12.38
C GLU A 128 -5.66 -22.68 -11.36
N LYS A 129 -4.79 -22.43 -10.39
CA LYS A 129 -4.99 -21.36 -9.37
C LYS A 129 -4.73 -19.96 -9.91
N ILE A 130 -4.03 -19.88 -11.01
CA ILE A 130 -3.73 -18.63 -11.74
C ILE A 130 -4.62 -18.51 -12.97
N SER A 131 -5.47 -19.51 -13.28
CA SER A 131 -6.49 -19.38 -14.31
C SER A 131 -7.41 -18.21 -13.96
N PHE A 132 -7.91 -17.55 -15.00
CA PHE A 132 -8.76 -16.35 -14.86
C PHE A 132 -10.17 -16.65 -14.31
N GLU A 133 -10.44 -17.88 -13.92
CA GLU A 133 -11.65 -18.26 -13.22
C GLU A 133 -11.57 -17.79 -11.77
N ALA A 134 -12.38 -16.83 -11.48
CA ALA A 134 -12.52 -16.11 -10.25
C ALA A 134 -12.25 -16.94 -8.98
N GLY A 135 -11.16 -16.63 -8.29
CA GLY A 135 -11.13 -16.86 -6.86
C GLY A 135 -12.32 -16.10 -6.26
N SER A 136 -13.31 -16.83 -5.75
CA SER A 136 -14.51 -16.23 -5.18
C SER A 136 -14.11 -15.32 -4.02
N HIS A 137 -14.91 -14.30 -3.73
CA HIS A 137 -14.77 -13.51 -2.51
C HIS A 137 -14.73 -14.38 -1.25
N ASP A 138 -15.17 -15.63 -1.33
CA ASP A 138 -15.16 -16.63 -0.26
C ASP A 138 -13.76 -17.16 0.08
N GLU A 139 -12.75 -17.01 -0.80
CA GLU A 139 -11.39 -17.48 -0.52
C GLU A 139 -10.76 -16.80 0.71
N ILE A 140 -11.13 -15.55 1.00
CA ILE A 140 -10.62 -14.83 2.19
C ILE A 140 -11.04 -15.55 3.49
N ALA A 141 -12.24 -16.13 3.54
CA ALA A 141 -12.72 -16.89 4.69
C ALA A 141 -11.87 -18.13 4.96
N THR A 142 -11.33 -18.75 3.90
CA THR A 142 -10.54 -19.99 3.98
C THR A 142 -9.06 -19.78 4.33
N ILE A 143 -8.57 -18.53 4.35
CA ILE A 143 -7.20 -18.20 4.76
C ILE A 143 -6.94 -18.70 6.17
N SER A 144 -5.89 -19.51 6.34
CA SER A 144 -5.49 -20.02 7.65
C SER A 144 -4.74 -18.94 8.46
N TYR A 145 -4.75 -19.07 9.78
CA TYR A 145 -3.96 -18.20 10.67
C TYR A 145 -2.47 -18.22 10.36
N LYS A 146 -1.95 -19.38 9.92
CA LYS A 146 -0.54 -19.52 9.48
C LYS A 146 -0.26 -18.69 8.23
N GLN A 147 -1.13 -18.73 7.22
CA GLN A 147 -1.00 -17.90 6.03
C GLN A 147 -1.08 -16.41 6.38
N ALA A 148 -2.05 -16.02 7.24
CA ALA A 148 -2.18 -14.63 7.71
C ALA A 148 -0.90 -14.14 8.39
N PHE A 149 -0.29 -14.95 9.26
CA PHE A 149 0.98 -14.64 9.93
C PHE A 149 2.14 -14.50 8.94
N ILE A 150 2.29 -15.44 7.98
CA ILE A 150 3.36 -15.41 6.97
C ILE A 150 3.23 -14.17 6.07
N ILE A 151 2.01 -13.85 5.62
CA ILE A 151 1.74 -12.64 4.83
C ILE A 151 2.03 -11.38 5.65
N GLY A 152 1.67 -11.39 6.93
CA GLY A 152 1.99 -10.30 7.85
C GLY A 152 3.49 -10.12 8.08
N LEU A 153 4.24 -11.22 8.18
CA LEU A 153 5.70 -11.17 8.27
C LEU A 153 6.31 -10.56 6.99
N ALA A 154 5.78 -10.92 5.81
CA ALA A 154 6.21 -10.33 4.54
C ALA A 154 5.92 -8.82 4.47
N GLN A 155 4.89 -8.35 5.15
CA GLN A 155 4.58 -6.91 5.24
C GLN A 155 5.72 -6.10 5.88
N CYS A 156 6.59 -6.72 6.70
CA CYS A 156 7.76 -6.05 7.26
C CYS A 156 8.74 -5.57 6.17
N LEU A 157 8.78 -6.23 5.01
CA LEU A 157 9.58 -5.77 3.87
C LEU A 157 9.11 -4.39 3.35
N ALA A 158 7.85 -4.07 3.54
CA ALA A 158 7.27 -2.80 3.14
C ALA A 158 7.77 -1.60 3.96
N MET A 159 8.47 -1.83 5.05
CA MET A 159 9.15 -0.78 5.80
C MET A 159 10.34 -0.19 5.02
N ILE A 160 10.85 -0.93 4.02
CA ILE A 160 11.83 -0.40 3.07
C ILE A 160 11.07 0.46 2.06
N PRO A 161 11.35 1.77 1.97
CA PRO A 161 10.66 2.66 1.05
C PRO A 161 10.79 2.19 -0.41
N GLY A 162 9.70 2.27 -1.17
CA GLY A 162 9.69 1.79 -2.55
C GLY A 162 9.29 0.32 -2.73
N THR A 163 9.36 -0.52 -1.68
CA THR A 163 9.03 -1.95 -1.78
C THR A 163 7.56 -2.20 -2.10
N SER A 164 6.65 -1.35 -1.66
CA SER A 164 5.19 -1.49 -1.71
C SER A 164 4.65 -2.50 -0.69
N ARG A 165 3.82 -2.02 0.22
CA ARG A 165 3.12 -2.85 1.23
C ARG A 165 2.20 -3.87 0.55
N SER A 166 1.33 -3.40 -0.35
CA SER A 166 0.45 -4.25 -1.14
C SER A 166 1.26 -5.25 -1.99
N GLY A 167 2.37 -4.79 -2.59
CA GLY A 167 3.26 -5.65 -3.36
C GLY A 167 3.82 -6.81 -2.56
N SER A 168 4.38 -6.55 -1.39
CA SER A 168 4.99 -7.57 -0.53
C SER A 168 3.96 -8.62 -0.07
N THR A 169 2.80 -8.16 0.40
CA THR A 169 1.74 -9.04 0.91
C THR A 169 1.06 -9.85 -0.19
N ILE A 170 0.85 -9.27 -1.38
CA ILE A 170 0.30 -9.98 -2.53
C ILE A 170 1.26 -11.10 -3.01
N VAL A 171 2.55 -10.78 -3.21
CA VAL A 171 3.55 -11.75 -3.64
C VAL A 171 3.58 -12.95 -2.70
N VAL A 172 3.64 -12.72 -1.40
CA VAL A 172 3.68 -13.82 -0.43
C VAL A 172 2.32 -14.52 -0.31
N GLY A 173 1.21 -13.81 -0.47
CA GLY A 173 -0.12 -14.42 -0.58
C GLY A 173 -0.21 -15.42 -1.73
N LEU A 174 0.31 -15.08 -2.91
CA LEU A 174 0.43 -15.99 -4.06
C LEU A 174 1.30 -17.20 -3.74
N LEU A 175 2.47 -16.98 -3.12
CA LEU A 175 3.37 -18.08 -2.71
C LEU A 175 2.75 -18.98 -1.65
N CYS A 176 1.86 -18.47 -0.80
CA CYS A 176 1.06 -19.25 0.13
C CYS A 176 -0.11 -19.99 -0.54
N GLY A 177 -0.27 -19.86 -1.85
CA GLY A 177 -1.26 -20.60 -2.63
C GLY A 177 -2.62 -19.91 -2.74
N LEU A 178 -2.71 -18.61 -2.42
CA LEU A 178 -3.92 -17.82 -2.67
C LEU A 178 -4.05 -17.51 -4.17
N SER A 179 -5.29 -17.32 -4.63
CA SER A 179 -5.56 -16.76 -5.96
C SER A 179 -5.09 -15.32 -6.06
N ARG A 180 -5.03 -14.76 -7.27
CA ARG A 180 -4.67 -13.34 -7.48
C ARG A 180 -5.63 -12.41 -6.74
N THR A 181 -6.93 -12.65 -6.85
CA THR A 181 -7.96 -11.85 -6.20
C THR A 181 -7.99 -12.04 -4.69
N GLY A 182 -7.79 -13.26 -4.20
CA GLY A 182 -7.71 -13.57 -2.77
C GLY A 182 -6.49 -12.91 -2.11
N ALA A 183 -5.32 -13.00 -2.74
CA ALA A 183 -4.10 -12.35 -2.26
C ALA A 183 -4.23 -10.83 -2.20
N ALA A 184 -4.82 -10.20 -3.24
CA ALA A 184 -5.07 -8.76 -3.25
C ALA A 184 -6.09 -8.33 -2.19
N ALA A 185 -7.22 -9.02 -2.10
CA ALA A 185 -8.28 -8.67 -1.16
C ALA A 185 -7.82 -8.84 0.30
N PHE A 186 -7.06 -9.89 0.61
CA PHE A 186 -6.47 -10.04 1.95
C PHE A 186 -5.41 -8.97 2.23
N SER A 187 -4.58 -8.62 1.25
CA SER A 187 -3.61 -7.53 1.35
C SER A 187 -4.29 -6.20 1.69
N PHE A 188 -5.42 -5.89 1.04
CA PHE A 188 -6.19 -4.67 1.31
C PHE A 188 -6.74 -4.66 2.75
N LEU A 189 -7.32 -5.77 3.17
CA LEU A 189 -7.84 -5.91 4.53
C LEU A 189 -6.74 -5.81 5.58
N LEU A 190 -5.58 -6.40 5.34
CA LEU A 190 -4.43 -6.33 6.25
C LEU A 190 -3.86 -4.91 6.36
N ALA A 191 -4.11 -4.04 5.37
CA ALA A 191 -3.79 -2.63 5.45
C ALA A 191 -4.53 -1.91 6.58
N LEU A 192 -5.77 -2.32 6.89
CA LEU A 192 -6.60 -1.65 7.90
C LEU A 192 -5.85 -1.50 9.24
N PRO A 193 -5.53 -2.57 9.97
CA PRO A 193 -4.85 -2.42 11.25
C PRO A 193 -3.48 -1.75 11.13
N THR A 194 -2.73 -2.04 10.06
CA THR A 194 -1.36 -1.56 9.89
C THR A 194 -1.30 -0.06 9.64
N MET A 195 -2.07 0.42 8.66
CA MET A 195 -2.03 1.82 8.29
C MET A 195 -2.79 2.69 9.30
N PHE A 196 -3.89 2.21 9.89
CA PHE A 196 -4.51 2.91 11.01
C PHE A 196 -3.52 3.15 12.16
N ALA A 197 -2.79 2.11 12.56
CA ALA A 197 -1.80 2.23 13.63
C ALA A 197 -0.67 3.20 13.25
N ALA A 198 -0.12 3.08 12.03
CA ALA A 198 0.97 3.93 11.56
C ALA A 198 0.54 5.40 11.44
N THR A 199 -0.60 5.65 10.79
CA THR A 199 -1.10 7.02 10.59
C THR A 199 -1.52 7.66 11.91
N PHE A 200 -2.21 6.91 12.79
CA PHE A 200 -2.59 7.44 14.11
C PHE A 200 -1.34 7.79 14.94
N TYR A 201 -0.33 6.94 14.92
CA TYR A 201 0.93 7.21 15.62
C TYR A 201 1.62 8.47 15.09
N ASP A 202 1.71 8.63 13.77
CA ASP A 202 2.38 9.77 13.15
C ASP A 202 1.61 11.08 13.38
N VAL A 203 0.29 11.07 13.19
CA VAL A 203 -0.58 12.24 13.47
C VAL A 203 -0.50 12.62 14.95
N PHE A 204 -0.54 11.66 15.87
CA PHE A 204 -0.42 11.95 17.31
C PHE A 204 0.95 12.55 17.65
N LYS A 205 2.03 12.02 17.08
CA LYS A 205 3.38 12.52 17.31
C LYS A 205 3.59 13.93 16.76
N ASN A 206 3.00 14.24 15.63
CA ASN A 206 3.12 15.53 14.93
C ASN A 206 1.89 16.43 15.15
N ARG A 207 1.09 16.19 16.19
CA ARG A 207 -0.18 16.90 16.43
C ARG A 207 -0.06 18.43 16.42
N GLU A 208 1.10 18.97 16.78
CA GLU A 208 1.35 20.41 16.80
C GLU A 208 1.26 21.03 15.40
N LEU A 209 1.65 20.28 14.35
CA LEU A 209 1.52 20.73 12.96
C LEU A 209 0.06 20.88 12.52
N PHE A 210 -0.85 20.12 13.14
CA PHE A 210 -2.28 20.19 12.85
C PHE A 210 -2.94 21.34 13.64
N ILE A 211 -2.51 21.58 14.87
CA ILE A 211 -3.13 22.55 15.78
C ILE A 211 -2.66 23.98 15.46
N SER A 212 -1.41 24.15 15.04
CA SER A 212 -0.78 25.45 14.82
C SER A 212 -1.33 26.24 13.63
N ASN A 213 -1.97 25.56 12.67
CA ASN A 213 -2.51 26.23 11.47
C ASN A 213 -3.78 25.50 10.97
N SER A 214 -4.93 26.16 11.06
CA SER A 214 -6.22 25.65 10.60
C SER A 214 -6.27 25.32 9.10
N ASP A 215 -5.49 26.04 8.28
CA ASP A 215 -5.43 25.81 6.83
C ASP A 215 -4.83 24.43 6.53
N ASN A 216 -3.91 23.95 7.36
CA ASN A 216 -3.35 22.60 7.22
C ASN A 216 -4.44 21.53 7.41
N ILE A 217 -5.32 21.69 8.40
CA ILE A 217 -6.41 20.72 8.65
C ILE A 217 -7.33 20.62 7.43
N TYR A 218 -7.69 21.76 6.84
CA TYR A 218 -8.52 21.78 5.63
C TYR A 218 -7.86 21.03 4.47
N LEU A 219 -6.58 21.26 4.21
CA LEU A 219 -5.84 20.59 3.14
C LEU A 219 -5.71 19.08 3.39
N PHE A 220 -5.49 18.67 4.64
CA PHE A 220 -5.45 17.25 5.03
C PHE A 220 -6.78 16.56 4.80
N LEU A 221 -7.88 17.17 5.22
CA LEU A 221 -9.23 16.65 5.03
C LEU A 221 -9.60 16.57 3.55
N LEU A 222 -9.25 17.59 2.76
CA LEU A 222 -9.47 17.62 1.32
C LEU A 222 -8.69 16.51 0.62
N GLY A 223 -7.38 16.38 0.88
CA GLY A 223 -6.55 15.33 0.32
C GLY A 223 -7.04 13.93 0.70
N ALA A 224 -7.43 13.72 1.96
CA ALA A 224 -8.00 12.46 2.42
C ALA A 224 -9.34 12.13 1.75
N ALA A 225 -10.22 13.13 1.57
CA ALA A 225 -11.49 12.93 0.88
C ALA A 225 -11.28 12.56 -0.60
N VAL A 226 -10.34 13.22 -1.27
CA VAL A 226 -9.96 12.88 -2.65
C VAL A 226 -9.38 11.46 -2.72
N ALA A 227 -8.43 11.13 -1.83
CA ALA A 227 -7.84 9.80 -1.76
C ALA A 227 -8.90 8.72 -1.50
N PHE A 228 -9.87 8.97 -0.62
CA PHE A 228 -10.99 8.07 -0.36
C PHE A 228 -11.80 7.77 -1.62
N VAL A 229 -12.25 8.82 -2.32
CA VAL A 229 -13.08 8.67 -3.53
C VAL A 229 -12.32 7.92 -4.61
N VAL A 230 -11.07 8.33 -4.88
CA VAL A 230 -10.23 7.68 -5.90
C VAL A 230 -9.96 6.22 -5.53
N ALA A 231 -9.59 5.94 -4.28
CA ALA A 231 -9.31 4.59 -3.81
C ALA A 231 -10.53 3.66 -3.95
N LEU A 232 -11.77 4.12 -3.70
CA LEU A 232 -12.98 3.33 -3.89
C LEU A 232 -13.14 2.82 -5.33
N PHE A 233 -12.86 3.68 -6.32
CA PHE A 233 -12.89 3.28 -7.72
C PHE A 233 -11.75 2.33 -8.08
N VAL A 234 -10.55 2.66 -7.62
CA VAL A 234 -9.33 1.88 -7.90
C VAL A 234 -9.40 0.48 -7.31
N LEU A 235 -9.85 0.32 -6.08
CA LEU A 235 -10.01 -0.99 -5.44
C LEU A 235 -10.90 -1.93 -6.28
N ARG A 236 -12.05 -1.44 -6.75
CA ARG A 236 -12.96 -2.22 -7.61
C ARG A 236 -12.34 -2.53 -8.96
N ALA A 237 -11.77 -1.51 -9.61
CA ALA A 237 -11.14 -1.66 -10.92
C ALA A 237 -9.96 -2.63 -10.86
N PHE A 238 -9.14 -2.55 -9.81
CA PHE A 238 -7.99 -3.41 -9.62
C PHE A 238 -8.38 -4.87 -9.42
N LEU A 239 -9.34 -5.17 -8.53
CA LEU A 239 -9.83 -6.55 -8.35
C LEU A 239 -10.41 -7.11 -9.64
N SER A 240 -11.16 -6.31 -10.41
CA SER A 240 -11.66 -6.70 -11.72
C SER A 240 -10.54 -6.89 -12.74
N PHE A 241 -9.48 -6.06 -12.69
CA PHE A 241 -8.34 -6.18 -13.58
C PHE A 241 -7.55 -7.48 -13.31
N ILE A 242 -7.18 -7.76 -12.07
CA ILE A 242 -6.37 -8.94 -11.73
C ILE A 242 -7.12 -10.25 -11.84
N SER A 243 -8.46 -10.24 -11.88
CA SER A 243 -9.25 -11.42 -12.22
C SER A 243 -9.08 -11.83 -13.69
N LYS A 244 -8.65 -10.91 -14.56
CA LYS A 244 -8.48 -11.14 -16.01
C LYS A 244 -7.02 -11.04 -16.49
N PHE A 245 -6.17 -10.31 -15.75
CA PHE A 245 -4.80 -10.03 -16.14
C PHE A 245 -3.81 -10.45 -15.05
N SER A 246 -2.54 -10.54 -15.41
CA SER A 246 -1.48 -10.95 -14.50
C SER A 246 -0.80 -9.76 -13.82
N TYR A 247 -0.07 -10.05 -12.76
CA TYR A 247 0.77 -9.05 -12.09
C TYR A 247 2.02 -8.64 -12.88
N ILE A 248 2.34 -9.28 -14.03
CA ILE A 248 3.50 -8.94 -14.87
C ILE A 248 3.46 -7.47 -15.31
N SER A 249 2.28 -6.96 -15.66
CA SER A 249 2.11 -5.54 -16.05
C SER A 249 2.56 -4.58 -14.95
N PHE A 250 2.25 -4.89 -13.69
CA PHE A 250 2.70 -4.09 -12.55
C PHE A 250 4.21 -4.24 -12.31
N GLY A 251 4.78 -5.43 -12.55
CA GLY A 251 6.21 -5.65 -12.49
C GLY A 251 6.97 -4.81 -13.50
N VAL A 252 6.52 -4.80 -14.76
CA VAL A 252 7.11 -3.96 -15.84
C VAL A 252 6.95 -2.47 -15.51
N TYR A 253 5.76 -2.05 -15.09
CA TYR A 253 5.51 -0.66 -14.68
C TYR A 253 6.48 -0.21 -13.57
N ARG A 254 6.69 -1.02 -12.53
CA ARG A 254 7.63 -0.70 -11.43
C ARG A 254 9.05 -0.53 -11.91
N ILE A 255 9.52 -1.40 -12.84
CA ILE A 255 10.85 -1.29 -13.41
C ILE A 255 11.00 0.03 -14.18
N ILE A 256 10.00 0.39 -15.00
CA ILE A 256 10.00 1.65 -15.75
C ILE A 256 10.03 2.85 -14.80
N ILE A 257 9.14 2.90 -13.80
CA ILE A 257 9.10 4.01 -12.84
C ILE A 257 10.38 4.08 -12.02
N GLY A 258 10.94 2.94 -11.61
CA GLY A 258 12.24 2.91 -10.92
C GLY A 258 13.39 3.45 -11.78
N ALA A 259 13.40 3.14 -13.06
CA ALA A 259 14.37 3.72 -14.01
C ALA A 259 14.17 5.23 -14.19
N VAL A 260 12.92 5.70 -14.32
CA VAL A 260 12.59 7.13 -14.35
C VAL A 260 13.08 7.83 -13.08
N PHE A 261 12.90 7.21 -11.93
CA PHE A 261 13.37 7.74 -10.66
C PHE A 261 14.89 7.93 -10.64
N LEU A 262 15.65 6.94 -11.14
CA LEU A 262 17.11 7.02 -11.24
C LEU A 262 17.60 8.13 -12.21
N LEU A 263 16.81 8.45 -13.24
CA LEU A 263 17.21 9.42 -14.26
C LEU A 263 16.83 10.86 -13.93
N PHE A 264 15.74 11.08 -13.16
CA PHE A 264 15.15 12.41 -12.99
C PHE A 264 15.08 12.90 -11.53
N VAL A 265 15.29 12.02 -10.55
CA VAL A 265 15.17 12.37 -9.12
C VAL A 265 16.53 12.23 -8.41
N LEU A 266 17.46 11.45 -8.96
CA LEU A 266 18.84 11.30 -8.48
C LEU A 266 19.80 12.07 -9.38
#